data_b200789bc006761819fc1d32cd3a8b58
#
_entry.id   b200789bc006761819fc1d32cd3a8b58
#
_cell.length_a   1.000
_cell.length_b   1.000
_cell.length_c   1.000
_cell.angle_alpha   90.00
_cell.angle_beta   90.00
_cell.angle_gamma   90.00
#
_symmetry.space_group_name_H-M   'P 1'
#
loop_
_entity.id
_entity.type
_entity.pdbx_description
1 polymer ?
#
loop_
_entity_poly.entity_id
_entity_poly.type
_entity_poly.pdbx_seq_one_letter_code
_entity_poly.pdbx_strand_id
1 'polypeptide(L)'
;MKEKIASATFFSLSLDEVTAIDNTSWICMSIYMVNDHIRHSYLLGIHKMSNNSTAENIYELVIKSLKEIGGMDGLMIAKKLVCVGADGAAVMQGQRNGLCVRLQLSAAPYMLGIHCMAHRTNLAFKIVSTFPLVSNVEYLVREVHAYFCRSPKRFLEFQKFAEGVTDGKKLLKDVDTRWISLKGPAQRLFNEYASLVGVMYEHHSSVEKAKTLLFELTDIKTFNE
;
A
#
# COMPACT_ATOMS: atom_id res chain seq x y z
N MET A 1 25.71 -8.64 -6.97
CA MET A 1 25.22 -7.47 -6.22
C MET A 1 26.37 -6.69 -5.59
N LYS A 2 27.20 -7.29 -4.74
CA LYS A 2 28.35 -6.61 -4.05
C LYS A 2 29.27 -5.84 -5.01
N GLU A 3 29.68 -6.48 -6.09
CA GLU A 3 30.55 -5.85 -7.10
C GLU A 3 29.90 -4.62 -7.76
N LYS A 4 28.60 -4.71 -8.09
CA LYS A 4 27.85 -3.60 -8.67
C LYS A 4 27.66 -2.43 -7.68
N ILE A 5 27.47 -2.74 -6.39
CA ILE A 5 27.42 -1.72 -5.34
C ILE A 5 28.78 -1.06 -5.16
N ALA A 6 29.85 -1.86 -5.17
CA ALA A 6 31.22 -1.35 -5.05
C ALA A 6 31.60 -0.42 -6.22
N SER A 7 31.17 -0.72 -7.44
CA SER A 7 31.43 0.10 -8.64
C SER A 7 30.56 1.36 -8.74
N ALA A 8 29.40 1.40 -8.06
CA ALA A 8 28.52 2.57 -8.09
C ALA A 8 29.17 3.78 -7.43
N THR A 9 29.03 4.94 -8.05
CA THR A 9 29.51 6.22 -7.48
C THR A 9 28.70 6.59 -6.26
N PHE A 10 27.37 6.47 -6.35
CA PHE A 10 26.41 6.73 -5.28
C PHE A 10 25.32 5.69 -5.25
N PHE A 11 24.71 5.53 -4.10
CA PHE A 11 23.50 4.72 -3.95
C PHE A 11 22.50 5.38 -3.01
N SER A 12 21.26 4.96 -3.12
CA SER A 12 20.17 5.32 -2.19
C SER A 12 19.48 4.08 -1.67
N LEU A 13 18.82 4.20 -0.52
CA LEU A 13 18.02 3.16 0.09
C LEU A 13 16.54 3.51 0.01
N SER A 14 15.70 2.50 -0.11
CA SER A 14 14.28 2.59 0.19
C SER A 14 13.94 1.58 1.27
N LEU A 15 13.23 2.04 2.29
CA LEU A 15 12.80 1.26 3.43
C LEU A 15 11.27 1.29 3.49
N ASP A 16 10.70 0.12 3.71
CA ASP A 16 9.24 -0.04 3.88
C ASP A 16 8.98 -1.06 5.00
N GLU A 17 8.12 -0.69 5.95
CA GLU A 17 7.70 -1.56 7.03
C GLU A 17 6.37 -2.22 6.69
N VAL A 18 6.31 -3.52 6.77
CA VAL A 18 5.13 -4.31 6.45
C VAL A 18 4.76 -5.18 7.65
N THR A 19 3.50 -5.12 8.05
CA THR A 19 2.94 -6.06 9.02
C THR A 19 2.39 -7.28 8.28
N ALA A 20 2.92 -8.46 8.59
CA ALA A 20 2.46 -9.72 8.03
C ALA A 20 1.11 -10.18 8.63
N ILE A 21 0.51 -11.20 8.03
CA ILE A 21 -0.80 -11.74 8.47
C ILE A 21 -0.77 -12.24 9.93
N ASP A 22 0.39 -12.72 10.37
CA ASP A 22 0.64 -13.18 11.74
C ASP A 22 0.94 -12.04 12.74
N ASN A 23 0.70 -10.78 12.35
CA ASN A 23 1.02 -9.57 13.10
C ASN A 23 2.53 -9.38 13.40
N THR A 24 3.41 -10.04 12.69
CA THR A 24 4.84 -9.76 12.78
C THR A 24 5.23 -8.58 11.90
N SER A 25 6.12 -7.72 12.39
CA SER A 25 6.66 -6.60 11.61
C SER A 25 7.91 -7.02 10.85
N TRP A 26 7.99 -6.59 9.60
CA TRP A 26 9.10 -6.84 8.69
C TRP A 26 9.55 -5.55 8.04
N ILE A 27 10.85 -5.38 7.88
CA ILE A 27 11.42 -4.27 7.10
C ILE A 27 11.98 -4.81 5.80
N CYS A 28 11.47 -4.26 4.69
CA CYS A 28 12.01 -4.48 3.37
C CYS A 28 13.00 -3.36 3.03
N MET A 29 14.21 -3.72 2.64
CA MET A 29 15.26 -2.79 2.24
C MET A 29 15.65 -3.00 0.78
N SER A 30 15.52 -1.96 -0.03
CA SER A 30 15.97 -1.94 -1.41
C SER A 30 17.06 -0.91 -1.60
N ILE A 31 18.08 -1.24 -2.40
CA ILE A 31 19.15 -0.35 -2.78
C ILE A 31 18.97 0.06 -4.26
N TYR A 32 19.16 1.33 -4.54
CA TYR A 32 19.10 1.91 -5.87
C TYR A 32 20.42 2.55 -6.21
N MET A 33 20.88 2.30 -7.41
CA MET A 33 22.11 2.90 -7.97
C MET A 33 21.95 3.19 -9.44
N VAL A 34 22.81 4.06 -9.98
CA VAL A 34 22.88 4.35 -11.40
C VAL A 34 24.26 3.93 -11.89
N ASN A 35 24.30 3.02 -12.84
CA ASN A 35 25.50 2.62 -13.57
C ASN A 35 25.21 2.76 -15.06
N ASP A 36 26.13 3.33 -15.81
CA ASP A 36 26.00 3.54 -17.26
C ASP A 36 24.68 4.24 -17.65
N HIS A 37 24.29 5.26 -16.88
CA HIS A 37 23.03 6.02 -17.03
C HIS A 37 21.74 5.18 -16.84
N ILE A 38 21.86 3.92 -16.41
CA ILE A 38 20.72 3.03 -16.16
C ILE A 38 20.51 2.90 -14.65
N ARG A 39 19.25 3.08 -14.23
CA ARG A 39 18.85 2.85 -12.84
C ARG A 39 18.70 1.35 -12.57
N HIS A 40 19.40 0.89 -11.56
CA HIS A 40 19.29 -0.47 -11.04
C HIS A 40 18.68 -0.46 -9.64
N SER A 41 17.82 -1.43 -9.37
CA SER A 41 17.29 -1.67 -8.04
C SER A 41 17.58 -3.12 -7.63
N TYR A 42 18.00 -3.31 -6.40
CA TYR A 42 18.25 -4.63 -5.83
C TYR A 42 17.60 -4.72 -4.45
N LEU A 43 17.03 -5.88 -4.15
CA LEU A 43 16.61 -6.18 -2.79
C LEU A 43 17.84 -6.42 -1.93
N LEU A 44 18.07 -5.54 -0.95
CA LEU A 44 19.15 -5.70 0.02
C LEU A 44 18.79 -6.73 1.09
N GLY A 45 17.53 -6.77 1.51
CA GLY A 45 17.03 -7.77 2.43
C GLY A 45 15.60 -7.53 2.88
N ILE A 46 15.00 -8.58 3.43
CA ILE A 46 13.74 -8.54 4.17
C ILE A 46 14.03 -9.11 5.55
N HIS A 47 13.79 -8.32 6.58
CA HIS A 47 14.19 -8.66 7.95
C HIS A 47 12.99 -8.59 8.87
N LYS A 48 12.80 -9.68 9.63
CA LYS A 48 11.81 -9.71 10.70
C LYS A 48 12.30 -8.85 11.87
N MET A 49 11.45 -7.97 12.36
CA MET A 49 11.72 -7.20 13.56
C MET A 49 11.42 -8.08 14.78
N SER A 50 12.47 -8.48 15.50
CA SER A 50 12.33 -9.27 16.73
C SER A 50 12.02 -8.42 17.96
N ASN A 51 12.32 -7.12 17.88
CA ASN A 51 12.07 -6.11 18.91
C ASN A 51 11.16 -5.04 18.36
N ASN A 52 10.73 -4.10 19.21
CA ASN A 52 9.95 -2.95 18.75
C ASN A 52 10.67 -2.24 17.60
N SER A 53 9.91 -1.79 16.60
CA SER A 53 10.39 -1.01 15.44
C SER A 53 10.83 0.40 15.89
N THR A 54 11.88 0.49 16.73
CA THR A 54 12.47 1.77 17.10
C THR A 54 13.45 2.25 16.04
N ALA A 55 13.66 3.56 15.94
CA ALA A 55 14.62 4.13 15.01
C ALA A 55 16.04 3.60 15.22
N GLU A 56 16.40 3.24 16.44
CA GLU A 56 17.69 2.65 16.80
C GLU A 56 17.84 1.24 16.26
N ASN A 57 16.87 0.36 16.52
CA ASN A 57 16.88 -1.00 16.01
C ASN A 57 16.90 -1.04 14.47
N ILE A 58 16.16 -0.14 13.83
CA ILE A 58 16.15 -0.02 12.37
C ILE A 58 17.50 0.50 11.87
N TYR A 59 18.11 1.48 12.55
CA TYR A 59 19.43 1.97 12.22
C TYR A 59 20.49 0.85 12.27
N GLU A 60 20.54 0.09 13.36
CA GLU A 60 21.47 -1.04 13.49
C GLU A 60 21.26 -2.08 12.38
N LEU A 61 20.00 -2.40 12.08
CA LEU A 61 19.64 -3.32 11.01
C LEU A 61 20.09 -2.82 9.63
N VAL A 62 19.91 -1.54 9.33
CA VAL A 62 20.36 -0.91 8.08
C VAL A 62 21.87 -0.99 7.96
N ILE A 63 22.61 -0.58 8.98
CA ILE A 63 24.07 -0.61 8.98
C ILE A 63 24.60 -2.04 8.84
N LYS A 64 24.02 -2.99 9.58
CA LYS A 64 24.35 -4.42 9.48
C LYS A 64 24.13 -4.93 8.05
N SER A 65 22.99 -4.65 7.46
CA SER A 65 22.65 -5.11 6.11
C SER A 65 23.57 -4.52 5.05
N LEU A 66 23.90 -3.23 5.15
CA LEU A 66 24.87 -2.59 4.25
C LEU A 66 26.26 -3.22 4.35
N LYS A 67 26.71 -3.59 5.54
CA LYS A 67 28.01 -4.24 5.75
C LYS A 67 28.01 -5.71 5.30
N GLU A 68 27.09 -6.52 5.79
CA GLU A 68 27.11 -7.97 5.60
C GLU A 68 26.61 -8.37 4.19
N ILE A 69 25.51 -7.80 3.75
CA ILE A 69 24.87 -8.13 2.48
C ILE A 69 25.41 -7.24 1.36
N GLY A 70 25.54 -5.93 1.63
CA GLY A 70 26.05 -4.95 0.67
C GLY A 70 27.59 -5.03 0.48
N GLY A 71 28.31 -5.54 1.46
CA GLY A 71 29.77 -5.61 1.45
C GLY A 71 30.47 -4.25 1.61
N MET A 72 29.81 -3.28 2.27
CA MET A 72 30.31 -1.91 2.42
C MET A 72 30.93 -1.71 3.81
N ASP A 73 32.05 -1.00 3.83
CA ASP A 73 32.60 -0.48 5.08
C ASP A 73 31.98 0.88 5.44
N GLY A 74 32.29 1.39 6.62
CA GLY A 74 31.76 2.66 7.11
C GLY A 74 32.12 3.86 6.23
N LEU A 75 33.30 3.85 5.62
CA LEU A 75 33.76 4.93 4.75
C LEU A 75 33.00 4.94 3.41
N MET A 76 32.72 3.76 2.87
CA MET A 76 31.90 3.61 1.67
C MET A 76 30.47 4.11 1.92
N ILE A 77 29.88 3.72 3.07
CA ILE A 77 28.54 4.19 3.44
C ILE A 77 28.55 5.72 3.55
N ALA A 78 29.50 6.30 4.26
CA ALA A 78 29.58 7.76 4.45
C ALA A 78 29.74 8.55 3.15
N LYS A 79 30.49 8.01 2.20
CA LYS A 79 30.76 8.69 0.92
C LYS A 79 29.70 8.46 -0.16
N LYS A 80 29.04 7.29 -0.17
CA LYS A 80 28.21 6.86 -1.29
C LYS A 80 26.70 6.85 -1.00
N LEU A 81 26.26 6.78 0.28
CA LEU A 81 24.85 6.85 0.62
C LEU A 81 24.37 8.30 0.53
N VAL A 82 23.62 8.62 -0.50
CA VAL A 82 23.15 9.98 -0.75
C VAL A 82 21.70 10.23 -0.37
N CYS A 83 20.89 9.16 -0.26
CA CYS A 83 19.46 9.33 0.02
C CYS A 83 18.89 8.08 0.72
N VAL A 84 17.95 8.32 1.64
CA VAL A 84 17.09 7.29 2.23
C VAL A 84 15.64 7.71 2.06
N GLY A 85 14.88 6.91 1.31
CA GLY A 85 13.43 7.03 1.15
C GLY A 85 12.70 6.11 2.11
N ALA A 86 11.80 6.66 2.92
CA ALA A 86 10.93 5.92 3.81
C ALA A 86 9.58 6.62 3.96
N ASP A 87 8.63 6.02 4.65
CA ASP A 87 7.38 6.68 4.98
C ASP A 87 7.58 7.89 5.91
N GLY A 88 6.49 8.62 6.21
CA GLY A 88 6.55 9.80 7.07
C GLY A 88 6.46 9.50 8.57
N ALA A 89 6.55 8.24 8.99
CA ALA A 89 6.49 7.89 10.41
C ALA A 89 7.60 8.56 11.21
N ALA A 90 7.31 8.94 12.45
CA ALA A 90 8.29 9.60 13.33
C ALA A 90 9.55 8.74 13.57
N VAL A 91 9.41 7.42 13.52
CA VAL A 91 10.52 6.46 13.60
C VAL A 91 11.48 6.62 12.42
N MET A 92 10.96 6.91 11.21
CA MET A 92 11.77 7.06 9.99
C MET A 92 12.25 8.50 9.80
N GLN A 93 11.34 9.50 9.86
CA GLN A 93 11.60 10.89 9.47
C GLN A 93 11.59 11.89 10.64
N GLY A 94 11.46 11.40 11.88
CA GLY A 94 11.39 12.28 13.05
C GLY A 94 12.64 13.17 13.19
N GLN A 95 12.42 14.48 13.37
CA GLN A 95 13.47 15.52 13.35
C GLN A 95 14.54 15.39 14.44
N ARG A 96 14.25 14.74 15.56
CA ARG A 96 15.18 14.62 16.69
C ARG A 96 15.90 13.28 16.71
N ASN A 97 15.18 12.17 16.58
CA ASN A 97 15.70 10.83 16.82
C ASN A 97 15.26 9.81 15.74
N GLY A 98 14.70 10.26 14.61
CA GLY A 98 14.32 9.37 13.51
C GLY A 98 15.52 8.70 12.85
N LEU A 99 15.26 7.64 12.12
CA LEU A 99 16.29 6.87 11.38
C LEU A 99 17.16 7.77 10.50
N CYS A 100 16.54 8.68 9.72
CA CYS A 100 17.28 9.58 8.83
C CYS A 100 18.26 10.47 9.59
N VAL A 101 17.86 11.05 10.72
CA VAL A 101 18.72 11.87 11.58
C VAL A 101 19.87 11.02 12.15
N ARG A 102 19.60 9.81 12.64
CA ARG A 102 20.65 8.90 13.15
C ARG A 102 21.66 8.54 12.07
N LEU A 103 21.21 8.24 10.85
CA LEU A 103 22.10 7.96 9.73
C LEU A 103 22.96 9.18 9.36
N GLN A 104 22.39 10.38 9.34
CA GLN A 104 23.14 11.61 9.09
C GLN A 104 24.21 11.87 10.14
N LEU A 105 23.88 11.70 11.41
CA LEU A 105 24.81 12.01 12.50
C LEU A 105 25.93 10.97 12.65
N SER A 106 25.66 9.70 12.35
CA SER A 106 26.57 8.60 12.72
C SER A 106 27.18 7.86 11.54
N ALA A 107 26.61 7.94 10.33
CA ALA A 107 27.06 7.08 9.23
C ALA A 107 27.21 7.80 7.88
N ALA A 108 26.30 8.72 7.52
CA ALA A 108 26.24 9.34 6.19
C ALA A 108 25.83 10.81 6.30
N PRO A 109 26.74 11.73 6.65
CA PRO A 109 26.41 13.13 7.02
C PRO A 109 25.79 13.95 5.88
N TYR A 110 26.01 13.57 4.64
CA TYR A 110 25.47 14.28 3.47
C TYR A 110 24.20 13.65 2.89
N MET A 111 23.71 12.57 3.53
CA MET A 111 22.51 11.84 3.09
C MET A 111 21.25 12.67 3.29
N LEU A 112 20.35 12.62 2.31
CA LEU A 112 19.04 13.23 2.38
C LEU A 112 17.97 12.19 2.77
N GLY A 113 17.17 12.50 3.80
CA GLY A 113 15.95 11.76 4.10
C GLY A 113 14.81 12.24 3.20
N ILE A 114 14.21 11.34 2.44
CA ILE A 114 13.09 11.68 1.55
C ILE A 114 11.84 10.91 1.98
N HIS A 115 10.76 11.64 2.21
CA HIS A 115 9.46 11.02 2.45
C HIS A 115 8.96 10.34 1.16
N CYS A 116 8.63 9.07 1.26
CA CYS A 116 8.16 8.24 0.13
C CYS A 116 7.01 8.93 -0.61
N MET A 117 7.20 9.17 -1.90
CA MET A 117 6.20 9.86 -2.73
C MET A 117 4.92 9.04 -2.87
N ALA A 118 5.03 7.71 -2.97
CA ALA A 118 3.85 6.84 -3.00
C ALA A 118 3.01 6.99 -1.73
N HIS A 119 3.66 7.04 -0.55
CA HIS A 119 2.97 7.28 0.71
C HIS A 119 2.33 8.68 0.77
N ARG A 120 3.06 9.73 0.36
CA ARG A 120 2.52 11.10 0.27
C ARG A 120 1.32 11.20 -0.67
N THR A 121 1.38 10.53 -1.81
CA THR A 121 0.26 10.51 -2.75
C THR A 121 -0.95 9.78 -2.14
N ASN A 122 -0.73 8.67 -1.43
CA ASN A 122 -1.81 7.99 -0.71
C ASN A 122 -2.46 8.88 0.36
N LEU A 123 -1.66 9.66 1.10
CA LEU A 123 -2.17 10.64 2.06
C LEU A 123 -3.01 11.74 1.36
N ALA A 124 -2.58 12.21 0.20
CA ALA A 124 -3.36 13.17 -0.58
C ALA A 124 -4.70 12.59 -1.04
N PHE A 125 -4.72 11.32 -1.47
CA PHE A 125 -5.96 10.62 -1.79
C PHE A 125 -6.90 10.47 -0.60
N LYS A 126 -6.39 10.28 0.62
CA LYS A 126 -7.23 10.26 1.82
C LYS A 126 -8.00 11.57 2.04
N ILE A 127 -7.45 12.70 1.61
CA ILE A 127 -8.18 13.98 1.64
C ILE A 127 -9.33 13.94 0.63
N VAL A 128 -9.12 13.38 -0.56
CA VAL A 128 -10.18 13.22 -1.58
C VAL A 128 -11.29 12.30 -1.07
N SER A 129 -10.96 11.25 -0.33
CA SER A 129 -11.94 10.34 0.29
C SER A 129 -12.85 11.02 1.34
N THR A 130 -12.51 12.23 1.80
CA THR A 130 -13.39 13.01 2.68
C THR A 130 -14.54 13.70 1.92
N PHE A 131 -14.47 13.79 0.61
CA PHE A 131 -15.57 14.35 -0.17
C PHE A 131 -16.79 13.43 -0.14
N PRO A 132 -18.01 13.97 0.08
CA PRO A 132 -19.21 13.17 0.26
C PRO A 132 -19.43 12.12 -0.84
N LEU A 133 -19.26 12.51 -2.10
CA LEU A 133 -19.41 11.60 -3.24
C LEU A 133 -18.43 10.43 -3.16
N VAL A 134 -17.16 10.70 -2.89
CA VAL A 134 -16.10 9.65 -2.82
C VAL A 134 -16.35 8.73 -1.64
N SER A 135 -16.67 9.29 -0.47
CA SER A 135 -16.97 8.49 0.73
C SER A 135 -18.21 7.60 0.55
N ASN A 136 -19.22 8.07 -0.18
CA ASN A 136 -20.41 7.27 -0.53
C ASN A 136 -20.03 6.10 -1.45
N VAL A 137 -19.22 6.35 -2.48
CA VAL A 137 -18.74 5.29 -3.38
C VAL A 137 -17.89 4.26 -2.61
N GLU A 138 -16.99 4.69 -1.74
CA GLU A 138 -16.19 3.79 -0.89
C GLU A 138 -17.09 2.94 0.02
N TYR A 139 -18.08 3.57 0.64
CA TYR A 139 -19.08 2.88 1.45
C TYR A 139 -19.83 1.83 0.64
N LEU A 140 -20.38 2.20 -0.53
CA LEU A 140 -21.11 1.27 -1.39
C LEU A 140 -20.26 0.08 -1.83
N VAL A 141 -19.04 0.33 -2.29
CA VAL A 141 -18.11 -0.74 -2.69
C VAL A 141 -17.87 -1.72 -1.55
N ARG A 142 -17.63 -1.24 -0.33
CA ARG A 142 -17.41 -2.09 0.85
C ARG A 142 -18.64 -2.88 1.24
N GLU A 143 -19.79 -2.23 1.26
CA GLU A 143 -21.04 -2.86 1.71
C GLU A 143 -21.56 -3.90 0.69
N VAL A 144 -21.47 -3.59 -0.60
CA VAL A 144 -21.84 -4.54 -1.67
C VAL A 144 -20.89 -5.75 -1.64
N HIS A 145 -19.58 -5.50 -1.54
CA HIS A 145 -18.62 -6.59 -1.37
C HIS A 145 -18.93 -7.46 -0.15
N ALA A 146 -19.22 -6.82 0.99
CA ALA A 146 -19.56 -7.55 2.23
C ALA A 146 -20.85 -8.35 2.09
N TYR A 147 -21.87 -7.81 1.41
CA TYR A 147 -23.14 -8.48 1.19
C TYR A 147 -23.00 -9.79 0.42
N PHE A 148 -22.27 -9.76 -0.66
CA PHE A 148 -22.08 -10.95 -1.52
C PHE A 148 -20.94 -11.85 -1.06
N CYS A 149 -19.76 -11.33 -0.77
CA CYS A 149 -18.57 -12.14 -0.53
C CYS A 149 -18.50 -12.78 0.85
N ARG A 150 -19.30 -12.31 1.83
CA ARG A 150 -19.42 -12.97 3.15
C ARG A 150 -20.45 -14.12 3.17
N SER A 151 -21.22 -14.31 2.10
CA SER A 151 -22.22 -15.38 2.01
C SER A 151 -22.01 -16.17 0.72
N PRO A 152 -21.49 -17.42 0.80
CA PRO A 152 -21.35 -18.28 -0.37
C PRO A 152 -22.67 -18.46 -1.15
N LYS A 153 -23.81 -18.54 -0.42
CA LYS A 153 -25.12 -18.63 -1.04
C LYS A 153 -25.44 -17.44 -1.93
N ARG A 154 -25.29 -16.20 -1.40
CA ARG A 154 -25.57 -14.97 -2.16
C ARG A 154 -24.61 -14.79 -3.32
N PHE A 155 -23.36 -15.22 -3.15
CA PHE A 155 -22.39 -15.17 -4.24
C PHE A 155 -22.74 -16.12 -5.38
N LEU A 156 -23.23 -17.31 -5.08
CA LEU A 156 -23.72 -18.25 -6.09
C LEU A 156 -24.98 -17.75 -6.78
N GLU A 157 -25.91 -17.13 -6.07
CA GLU A 157 -27.12 -16.50 -6.63
C GLU A 157 -26.72 -15.37 -7.58
N PHE A 158 -25.76 -14.52 -7.18
CA PHE A 158 -25.21 -13.49 -8.04
C PHE A 158 -24.57 -14.06 -9.31
N GLN A 159 -23.75 -15.10 -9.21
CA GLN A 159 -23.14 -15.74 -10.38
C GLN A 159 -24.17 -16.28 -11.36
N LYS A 160 -25.21 -16.96 -10.86
CA LYS A 160 -26.31 -17.48 -11.68
C LYS A 160 -27.08 -16.36 -12.37
N PHE A 161 -27.37 -15.27 -11.67
CA PHE A 161 -28.08 -14.11 -12.25
C PHE A 161 -27.22 -13.42 -13.30
N ALA A 162 -25.92 -13.37 -13.08
CA ALA A 162 -24.98 -12.75 -14.01
C ALA A 162 -24.79 -13.52 -15.32
N GLU A 163 -25.16 -14.79 -15.38
CA GLU A 163 -25.10 -15.58 -16.61
C GLU A 163 -25.93 -14.92 -17.73
N GLY A 164 -25.25 -14.41 -18.75
CA GLY A 164 -25.87 -13.73 -19.89
C GLY A 164 -26.22 -12.24 -19.66
N VAL A 165 -25.98 -11.69 -18.48
CA VAL A 165 -26.21 -10.26 -18.16
C VAL A 165 -24.88 -9.52 -18.01
N THR A 166 -23.97 -10.05 -17.21
CA THR A 166 -22.63 -9.51 -16.97
C THR A 166 -21.60 -10.66 -16.96
N ASP A 167 -20.37 -10.35 -16.56
CA ASP A 167 -19.31 -11.39 -16.48
C ASP A 167 -19.40 -12.28 -15.24
N GLY A 168 -20.18 -11.94 -14.22
CA GLY A 168 -20.30 -12.68 -12.96
C GLY A 168 -18.99 -12.77 -12.17
N LYS A 169 -18.06 -11.84 -12.42
CA LYS A 169 -16.75 -11.85 -11.79
C LYS A 169 -16.83 -11.48 -10.31
N LYS A 170 -16.03 -12.16 -9.50
CA LYS A 170 -15.93 -11.89 -8.06
C LYS A 170 -15.63 -10.41 -7.78
N LEU A 171 -16.40 -9.82 -6.88
CA LEU A 171 -16.20 -8.45 -6.41
C LEU A 171 -14.84 -8.31 -5.72
N LEU A 172 -14.23 -7.17 -5.89
CA LEU A 172 -12.94 -6.86 -5.29
C LEU A 172 -13.15 -6.12 -3.97
N LYS A 173 -12.32 -6.45 -2.97
CA LYS A 173 -12.31 -5.76 -1.69
C LYS A 173 -11.53 -4.45 -1.84
N ASP A 174 -12.11 -3.37 -1.36
CA ASP A 174 -11.37 -2.15 -1.11
C ASP A 174 -10.43 -2.34 0.09
N VAL A 175 -9.18 -1.84 -0.01
CA VAL A 175 -8.15 -2.00 1.01
C VAL A 175 -7.58 -0.63 1.35
N ASP A 176 -7.99 -0.07 2.46
CA ASP A 176 -7.65 1.28 2.92
C ASP A 176 -6.14 1.60 2.97
N THR A 177 -5.31 0.56 3.07
CA THR A 177 -3.84 0.71 3.15
C THR A 177 -3.15 0.72 1.80
N ARG A 178 -3.85 0.44 0.69
CA ARG A 178 -3.26 0.37 -0.64
C ARG A 178 -3.56 1.61 -1.45
N TRP A 179 -2.53 2.07 -2.12
CA TRP A 179 -2.58 3.20 -3.03
C TRP A 179 -3.61 2.97 -4.15
N ILE A 180 -4.56 3.93 -4.30
CA ILE A 180 -5.62 3.88 -5.33
C ILE A 180 -6.37 2.53 -5.35
N SER A 181 -6.64 1.96 -4.19
CA SER A 181 -7.34 0.67 -4.09
C SER A 181 -8.79 0.73 -4.58
N LEU A 182 -9.43 1.90 -4.49
CA LEU A 182 -10.84 2.08 -4.84
C LEU A 182 -11.14 1.88 -6.34
N LYS A 183 -10.20 2.25 -7.23
CA LYS A 183 -10.44 2.20 -8.69
C LYS A 183 -10.86 0.82 -9.18
N GLY A 184 -10.15 -0.23 -8.80
CA GLY A 184 -10.45 -1.60 -9.22
C GLY A 184 -11.81 -2.11 -8.72
N PRO A 185 -12.08 -2.01 -7.41
CA PRO A 185 -13.38 -2.35 -6.83
C PRO A 185 -14.55 -1.56 -7.42
N ALA A 186 -14.43 -0.23 -7.57
CA ALA A 186 -15.46 0.61 -8.18
C ALA A 186 -15.74 0.24 -9.65
N GLN A 187 -14.69 0.04 -10.45
CA GLN A 187 -14.83 -0.42 -11.83
C GLN A 187 -15.49 -1.80 -11.89
N ARG A 188 -15.17 -2.70 -10.99
CA ARG A 188 -15.79 -4.01 -10.91
C ARG A 188 -17.26 -3.92 -10.53
N LEU A 189 -17.62 -3.08 -9.56
CA LEU A 189 -19.01 -2.82 -9.18
C LEU A 189 -19.78 -2.24 -10.35
N PHE A 190 -19.22 -1.29 -11.08
CA PHE A 190 -19.83 -0.70 -12.27
C PHE A 190 -20.07 -1.74 -13.39
N ASN A 191 -19.08 -2.59 -13.66
CA ASN A 191 -19.20 -3.63 -14.70
C ASN A 191 -20.26 -4.68 -14.36
N GLU A 192 -20.44 -4.99 -13.09
CA GLU A 192 -21.42 -5.97 -12.60
C GLU A 192 -22.74 -5.33 -12.14
N TYR A 193 -22.92 -4.02 -12.34
CA TYR A 193 -24.01 -3.23 -11.79
C TYR A 193 -25.40 -3.83 -12.03
N ALA A 194 -25.70 -4.19 -13.27
CA ALA A 194 -27.01 -4.72 -13.65
C ALA A 194 -27.35 -6.02 -12.88
N SER A 195 -26.38 -6.94 -12.77
CA SER A 195 -26.56 -8.18 -12.05
C SER A 195 -26.67 -7.98 -10.53
N LEU A 196 -25.90 -7.04 -9.98
CA LEU A 196 -25.94 -6.72 -8.56
C LEU A 196 -27.32 -6.13 -8.17
N VAL A 197 -27.80 -5.17 -8.94
CA VAL A 197 -29.12 -4.56 -8.74
C VAL A 197 -30.24 -5.61 -8.89
N GLY A 198 -30.14 -6.49 -9.91
CA GLY A 198 -31.14 -7.54 -10.12
C GLY A 198 -31.26 -8.48 -8.94
N VAL A 199 -30.16 -9.00 -8.43
CA VAL A 199 -30.16 -9.89 -7.24
C VAL A 199 -30.64 -9.16 -5.98
N MET A 200 -30.23 -7.91 -5.77
CA MET A 200 -30.72 -7.12 -4.63
C MET A 200 -32.21 -6.85 -4.72
N TYR A 201 -32.73 -6.65 -5.93
CA TYR A 201 -34.16 -6.51 -6.15
C TYR A 201 -34.92 -7.81 -5.82
N GLU A 202 -34.42 -8.98 -6.16
CA GLU A 202 -35.01 -10.25 -5.73
C GLU A 202 -35.02 -10.42 -4.20
N HIS A 203 -33.99 -9.92 -3.52
CA HIS A 203 -33.85 -10.05 -2.07
C HIS A 203 -34.50 -8.93 -1.24
N HIS A 204 -34.88 -7.80 -1.84
CA HIS A 204 -35.27 -6.58 -1.11
C HIS A 204 -36.46 -6.76 -0.15
N SER A 205 -37.39 -7.67 -0.46
CA SER A 205 -38.58 -7.94 0.37
C SER A 205 -38.27 -8.78 1.61
N SER A 206 -37.17 -9.57 1.57
CA SER A 206 -36.85 -10.54 2.65
C SER A 206 -35.59 -10.14 3.43
N VAL A 207 -34.74 -9.23 2.89
CA VAL A 207 -33.44 -8.84 3.50
C VAL A 207 -33.35 -7.32 3.57
N GLU A 208 -33.46 -6.73 4.74
CA GLU A 208 -33.40 -5.27 4.93
C GLU A 208 -32.10 -4.65 4.37
N LYS A 209 -30.96 -5.34 4.51
CA LYS A 209 -29.70 -4.88 3.93
C LYS A 209 -29.73 -4.81 2.39
N ALA A 210 -30.41 -5.75 1.75
CA ALA A 210 -30.57 -5.71 0.29
C ALA A 210 -31.43 -4.51 -0.16
N LYS A 211 -32.50 -4.22 0.58
CA LYS A 211 -33.36 -3.06 0.35
C LYS A 211 -32.58 -1.75 0.47
N THR A 212 -31.78 -1.59 1.53
CA THR A 212 -30.93 -0.40 1.74
C THR A 212 -29.93 -0.23 0.60
N LEU A 213 -29.19 -1.28 0.25
CA LEU A 213 -28.18 -1.22 -0.80
C LEU A 213 -28.81 -1.00 -2.18
N LEU A 214 -29.98 -1.59 -2.45
CA LEU A 214 -30.70 -1.36 -3.68
C LEU A 214 -31.09 0.12 -3.82
N PHE A 215 -31.62 0.73 -2.75
CA PHE A 215 -31.96 2.15 -2.74
C PHE A 215 -30.74 3.03 -3.01
N GLU A 216 -29.62 2.78 -2.32
CA GLU A 216 -28.38 3.55 -2.48
C GLU A 216 -27.77 3.38 -3.87
N LEU A 217 -27.81 2.19 -4.47
CA LEU A 217 -27.33 1.93 -5.81
C LEU A 217 -28.21 2.53 -6.92
N THR A 218 -29.51 2.71 -6.65
CA THR A 218 -30.46 3.26 -7.62
C THR A 218 -30.76 4.74 -7.40
N ASP A 219 -30.23 5.37 -6.34
CA ASP A 219 -30.37 6.80 -6.11
C ASP A 219 -29.56 7.58 -7.16
N ILE A 220 -30.28 8.34 -7.98
CA ILE A 220 -29.73 9.17 -9.06
C ILE A 220 -28.69 10.17 -8.54
N LYS A 221 -28.82 10.64 -7.28
CA LYS A 221 -27.84 11.54 -6.67
C LYS A 221 -26.47 10.91 -6.46
N THR A 222 -26.42 9.59 -6.27
CA THR A 222 -25.15 8.87 -6.09
C THR A 222 -24.35 8.74 -7.40
N PHE A 223 -24.97 8.90 -8.57
CA PHE A 223 -24.36 8.71 -9.89
C PHE A 223 -24.32 9.94 -10.79
N ASN A 224 -24.98 11.05 -10.41
CA ASN A 224 -25.10 12.25 -11.25
C ASN A 224 -24.38 13.50 -10.70
N GLU A 225 -23.70 13.42 -9.56
CA GLU A 225 -22.77 14.43 -9.05
C GLU A 225 -21.31 13.96 -9.23
#